data_509fe688bd7dd7aace4a8189a218a60c
#
_entry.id   509fe688bd7dd7aace4a8189a218a60c
#
_cell.length_a   1.000
_cell.length_b   1.000
_cell.length_c   1.000
_cell.angle_alpha   90.00
_cell.angle_beta   90.00
_cell.angle_gamma   90.00
#
_symmetry.space_group_name_H-M   'P 1'
#
loop_
_entity.id
_entity.type
_entity.pdbx_description
1 polymer ?
#
loop_
_entity_poly.entity_id
_entity_poly.type
_entity_poly.pdbx_seq_one_letter_code
_entity_poly.pdbx_strand_id
1 'polypeptide(L)'
;GFFMAADVLMSEPDLAPAGVLIGQGVLEVYEAFPGDMTGYNVTQAQAASRIGLAPNPSQPEMARALSEAMAGIDARLTEFDVNGAVIAGRMIDASEGLYRHVDLGEGLIDETEYQHSFAAALAARDALARDERRLRRVNAAAYAEASREVDAFIALWNGPDAPATPTPLGQILAQGSRVQLALSALQTGG
;
A
#
# COMPACT_ATOMS: atom_id res chain seq x y z
N GLY A 1 3.34 -0.91 -0.32
CA GLY A 1 2.32 0.16 -0.36
C GLY A 1 2.59 1.15 -1.48
N PHE A 2 3.60 2.03 -1.36
CA PHE A 2 3.90 3.11 -2.33
C PHE A 2 3.90 2.65 -3.81
N PHE A 3 4.61 1.57 -4.11
CA PHE A 3 4.71 1.05 -5.48
C PHE A 3 3.40 0.49 -6.01
N MET A 4 2.54 -0.04 -5.13
CA MET A 4 1.22 -0.52 -5.50
C MET A 4 0.27 0.64 -5.82
N ALA A 5 0.33 1.72 -5.04
CA ALA A 5 -0.45 2.93 -5.31
C ALA A 5 0.07 3.64 -6.58
N ALA A 6 1.39 3.67 -6.80
CA ALA A 6 1.98 4.17 -8.02
C ALA A 6 1.55 3.36 -9.26
N ASP A 7 1.42 2.03 -9.15
CA ASP A 7 0.92 1.16 -10.23
C ASP A 7 -0.52 1.53 -10.64
N VAL A 8 -1.37 1.87 -9.67
CA VAL A 8 -2.72 2.39 -9.94
C VAL A 8 -2.66 3.73 -10.69
N LEU A 9 -1.81 4.66 -10.24
CA LEU A 9 -1.62 5.97 -10.88
C LEU A 9 -1.08 5.88 -12.32
N MET A 10 -0.35 4.82 -12.66
CA MET A 10 0.16 4.64 -14.02
C MET A 10 -0.92 4.38 -15.08
N SER A 11 -2.17 4.19 -14.68
CA SER A 11 -3.30 4.16 -15.60
C SER A 11 -3.73 5.56 -16.08
N GLU A 12 -3.28 6.61 -15.38
CA GLU A 12 -3.57 8.00 -15.73
C GLU A 12 -2.64 8.52 -16.83
N PRO A 13 -3.08 9.54 -17.60
CA PRO A 13 -2.27 10.13 -18.67
C PRO A 13 -1.00 10.84 -18.17
N ASP A 14 -1.04 11.40 -16.96
CA ASP A 14 0.12 12.03 -16.31
C ASP A 14 0.80 11.03 -15.39
N LEU A 15 2.05 10.72 -15.70
CA LEU A 15 2.87 9.77 -14.92
C LEU A 15 3.67 10.42 -13.79
N ALA A 16 3.67 11.75 -13.69
CA ALA A 16 4.45 12.46 -12.67
C ALA A 16 4.01 12.11 -11.24
N PRO A 17 2.72 12.02 -10.91
CA PRO A 17 2.28 11.60 -9.57
C PRO A 17 2.78 10.20 -9.20
N ALA A 18 2.74 9.24 -10.12
CA ALA A 18 3.29 7.90 -9.91
C ALA A 18 4.80 7.95 -9.68
N GLY A 19 5.54 8.75 -10.46
CA GLY A 19 6.97 8.96 -10.31
C GLY A 19 7.35 9.56 -8.96
N VAL A 20 6.59 10.54 -8.48
CA VAL A 20 6.74 11.13 -7.14
C VAL A 20 6.55 10.09 -6.05
N LEU A 21 5.46 9.33 -6.12
CA LEU A 21 5.11 8.33 -5.10
C LEU A 21 6.13 7.19 -5.03
N ILE A 22 6.70 6.76 -6.15
CA ILE A 22 7.82 5.81 -6.16
C ILE A 22 9.05 6.42 -5.50
N GLY A 23 9.36 7.68 -5.81
CA GLY A 23 10.48 8.42 -5.21
C GLY A 23 10.35 8.53 -3.69
N GLN A 24 9.17 8.84 -3.19
CA GLN A 24 8.87 8.85 -1.75
C GLN A 24 9.09 7.47 -1.12
N GLY A 25 8.61 6.41 -1.74
CA GLY A 25 8.84 5.04 -1.26
C GLY A 25 10.33 4.68 -1.19
N VAL A 26 11.15 5.19 -2.11
CA VAL A 26 12.61 5.02 -2.05
C VAL A 26 13.20 5.78 -0.86
N LEU A 27 12.86 7.05 -0.70
CA LEU A 27 13.38 7.90 0.38
C LEU A 27 12.96 7.40 1.76
N GLU A 28 11.69 7.12 1.95
CA GLU A 28 11.13 6.79 3.27
C GLU A 28 11.42 5.37 3.71
N VAL A 29 11.61 4.44 2.78
CA VAL A 29 11.84 3.02 3.12
C VAL A 29 13.30 2.64 2.96
N TYR A 30 13.89 2.86 1.77
CA TYR A 30 15.24 2.38 1.51
C TYR A 30 16.32 3.28 2.10
N GLU A 31 16.14 4.60 2.08
CA GLU A 31 17.14 5.54 2.59
C GLU A 31 16.99 5.80 4.10
N ALA A 32 15.76 5.73 4.63
CA ALA A 32 15.51 5.88 6.06
C ALA A 32 15.95 4.66 6.88
N PHE A 33 15.99 3.47 6.27
CA PHE A 33 16.42 2.23 6.92
C PHE A 33 17.66 1.66 6.21
N PRO A 34 18.87 2.18 6.47
CA PRO A 34 20.10 1.81 5.78
C PRO A 34 20.63 0.43 6.22
N GLY A 35 19.76 -0.57 6.21
CA GLY A 35 20.11 -1.97 6.37
C GLY A 35 20.63 -2.58 5.08
N ASP A 36 20.77 -3.90 5.06
CA ASP A 36 21.10 -4.62 3.82
C ASP A 36 19.89 -4.61 2.87
N MET A 37 19.91 -3.70 1.89
CA MET A 37 18.92 -3.57 0.83
C MET A 37 19.28 -4.39 -0.43
N THR A 38 20.26 -5.27 -0.34
CA THR A 38 20.64 -6.18 -1.42
C THR A 38 19.44 -7.06 -1.79
N GLY A 39 19.11 -7.10 -3.07
CA GLY A 39 17.99 -7.89 -3.58
C GLY A 39 16.62 -7.18 -3.60
N TYR A 40 16.50 -5.98 -3.02
CA TYR A 40 15.25 -5.19 -3.09
C TYR A 40 15.10 -4.37 -4.38
N ASN A 41 16.01 -4.51 -5.33
CA ASN A 41 15.95 -3.82 -6.63
C ASN A 41 15.75 -2.29 -6.52
N VAL A 42 16.42 -1.64 -5.57
CA VAL A 42 16.32 -0.18 -5.32
C VAL A 42 16.63 0.63 -6.57
N THR A 43 17.62 0.19 -7.36
CA THR A 43 18.01 0.87 -8.61
C THR A 43 16.87 0.92 -9.62
N GLN A 44 16.05 -0.13 -9.70
CA GLN A 44 14.89 -0.21 -10.57
C GLN A 44 13.77 0.72 -10.08
N ALA A 45 13.54 0.81 -8.77
CA ALA A 45 12.61 1.78 -8.19
C ALA A 45 13.03 3.22 -8.48
N GLN A 46 14.33 3.54 -8.30
CA GLN A 46 14.86 4.85 -8.66
C GLN A 46 14.77 5.16 -10.16
N ALA A 47 14.93 4.13 -11.02
CA ALA A 47 14.76 4.28 -12.45
C ALA A 47 13.29 4.57 -12.81
N ALA A 48 12.34 3.84 -12.23
CA ALA A 48 10.91 4.07 -12.44
C ALA A 48 10.50 5.51 -12.04
N SER A 49 10.93 5.97 -10.86
CA SER A 49 10.68 7.34 -10.41
C SER A 49 11.22 8.37 -11.42
N ARG A 50 12.49 8.23 -11.85
CA ARG A 50 13.09 9.16 -12.82
C ARG A 50 12.38 9.17 -14.16
N ILE A 51 11.88 8.02 -14.64
CA ILE A 51 11.12 7.93 -15.89
C ILE A 51 9.81 8.69 -15.76
N GLY A 52 9.06 8.49 -14.66
CA GLY A 52 7.79 9.18 -14.42
C GLY A 52 7.94 10.70 -14.33
N LEU A 53 9.07 11.18 -13.79
CA LEU A 53 9.36 12.61 -13.63
C LEU A 53 10.03 13.26 -14.88
N ALA A 54 10.28 12.47 -15.94
CA ALA A 54 10.89 13.02 -17.16
C ALA A 54 9.92 13.92 -17.93
N PRO A 55 10.40 14.89 -18.72
CA PRO A 55 9.53 15.76 -19.55
C PRO A 55 8.65 15.00 -20.55
N ASN A 56 9.10 13.82 -21.00
CA ASN A 56 8.37 12.93 -21.88
C ASN A 56 8.44 11.50 -21.31
N PRO A 57 7.62 11.18 -20.31
CA PRO A 57 7.71 9.89 -19.62
C PRO A 57 7.24 8.76 -20.54
N SER A 58 7.95 7.62 -20.46
CA SER A 58 7.59 6.40 -21.18
C SER A 58 6.88 5.44 -20.23
N GLN A 59 5.55 5.36 -20.34
CA GLN A 59 4.75 4.45 -19.51
C GLN A 59 5.24 2.99 -19.59
N PRO A 60 5.55 2.39 -20.77
CA PRO A 60 6.03 1.01 -20.82
C PRO A 60 7.37 0.81 -20.12
N GLU A 61 8.29 1.79 -20.20
CA GLU A 61 9.59 1.70 -19.52
C GLU A 61 9.44 1.86 -18.02
N MET A 62 8.59 2.78 -17.57
CA MET A 62 8.28 2.97 -16.17
C MET A 62 7.62 1.72 -15.57
N ALA A 63 6.63 1.15 -16.26
CA ALA A 63 5.94 -0.07 -15.84
C ALA A 63 6.90 -1.24 -15.68
N ARG A 64 7.82 -1.42 -16.63
CA ARG A 64 8.84 -2.45 -16.54
C ARG A 64 9.76 -2.25 -15.33
N ALA A 65 10.28 -1.04 -15.13
CA ALA A 65 11.16 -0.74 -14.01
C ALA A 65 10.45 -0.92 -12.64
N LEU A 66 9.19 -0.49 -12.54
CA LEU A 66 8.37 -0.69 -11.35
C LEU A 66 8.11 -2.18 -11.08
N SER A 67 7.78 -2.96 -12.12
CA SER A 67 7.57 -4.41 -12.00
C SER A 67 8.85 -5.12 -11.52
N GLU A 68 10.01 -4.75 -12.05
CA GLU A 68 11.30 -5.30 -11.61
C GLU A 68 11.61 -4.92 -10.14
N ALA A 69 11.26 -3.70 -9.71
CA ALA A 69 11.39 -3.27 -8.31
C ALA A 69 10.49 -4.09 -7.39
N MET A 70 9.22 -4.25 -7.76
CA MET A 70 8.25 -5.05 -7.00
C MET A 70 8.68 -6.51 -6.90
N ALA A 71 9.18 -7.10 -7.99
CA ALA A 71 9.68 -8.48 -7.99
C ALA A 71 10.85 -8.69 -7.01
N GLY A 72 11.72 -7.70 -6.84
CA GLY A 72 12.79 -7.75 -5.84
C GLY A 72 12.25 -7.77 -4.41
N ILE A 73 11.25 -6.93 -4.12
CA ILE A 73 10.57 -6.93 -2.82
C ILE A 73 9.89 -8.28 -2.58
N ASP A 74 9.17 -8.80 -3.57
CA ASP A 74 8.45 -10.06 -3.48
C ASP A 74 9.38 -11.22 -3.17
N ALA A 75 10.53 -11.28 -3.86
CA ALA A 75 11.54 -12.31 -3.62
C ALA A 75 12.05 -12.26 -2.17
N ARG A 76 12.34 -11.06 -1.65
CA ARG A 76 12.81 -10.88 -0.27
C ARG A 76 11.74 -11.21 0.78
N LEU A 77 10.48 -10.83 0.53
CA LEU A 77 9.39 -11.12 1.45
C LEU A 77 9.16 -12.63 1.63
N THR A 78 9.51 -13.46 0.64
CA THR A 78 9.40 -14.93 0.78
C THR A 78 10.40 -15.52 1.76
N GLU A 79 11.47 -14.79 2.12
CA GLU A 79 12.48 -15.23 3.09
C GLU A 79 12.03 -15.07 4.54
N PHE A 80 10.94 -14.33 4.77
CA PHE A 80 10.43 -14.09 6.11
C PHE A 80 9.18 -14.93 6.37
N ASP A 81 9.20 -15.70 7.46
CA ASP A 81 8.02 -16.42 7.95
C ASP A 81 7.20 -15.50 8.87
N VAL A 82 6.44 -14.61 8.27
CA VAL A 82 5.56 -13.67 8.99
C VAL A 82 4.10 -13.98 8.70
N ASN A 83 3.25 -13.86 9.72
CA ASN A 83 1.80 -14.01 9.57
C ASN A 83 1.22 -12.82 8.80
N GLY A 84 0.67 -13.08 7.60
CA GLY A 84 0.08 -12.05 6.74
C GLY A 84 -1.08 -11.29 7.38
N ALA A 85 -1.84 -11.92 8.28
CA ALA A 85 -2.91 -11.24 9.02
C ALA A 85 -2.36 -10.23 10.05
N VAL A 86 -1.20 -10.52 10.66
CA VAL A 86 -0.53 -9.57 11.56
C VAL A 86 0.00 -8.37 10.77
N ILE A 87 0.61 -8.61 9.62
CA ILE A 87 1.10 -7.52 8.75
C ILE A 87 -0.07 -6.68 8.25
N ALA A 88 -1.16 -7.32 7.78
CA ALA A 88 -2.36 -6.62 7.34
C ALA A 88 -2.92 -5.70 8.44
N GLY A 89 -3.03 -6.19 9.68
CA GLY A 89 -3.49 -5.38 10.80
C GLY A 89 -2.62 -4.14 11.03
N ARG A 90 -1.29 -4.30 11.01
CA ARG A 90 -0.37 -3.16 11.14
C ARG A 90 -0.48 -2.16 9.99
N MET A 91 -0.76 -2.63 8.78
CA MET A 91 -0.96 -1.73 7.63
C MET A 91 -2.30 -0.98 7.72
N ILE A 92 -3.34 -1.59 8.27
CA ILE A 92 -4.60 -0.89 8.58
C ILE A 92 -4.36 0.21 9.62
N ASP A 93 -3.66 -0.10 10.73
CA ASP A 93 -3.32 0.91 11.75
C ASP A 93 -2.49 2.07 11.16
N ALA A 94 -1.52 1.75 10.30
CA ALA A 94 -0.73 2.77 9.60
C ALA A 94 -1.59 3.63 8.68
N SER A 95 -2.50 3.00 7.90
CA SER A 95 -3.43 3.70 7.02
C SER A 95 -4.33 4.67 7.80
N GLU A 96 -4.90 4.23 8.92
CA GLU A 96 -5.71 5.08 9.80
C GLU A 96 -4.90 6.24 10.39
N GLY A 97 -3.66 5.95 10.81
CA GLY A 97 -2.74 6.95 11.36
C GLY A 97 -2.46 8.08 10.37
N LEU A 98 -2.10 7.73 9.14
CA LEU A 98 -1.85 8.67 8.04
C LEU A 98 -3.13 9.45 7.67
N TYR A 99 -4.27 8.77 7.58
CA TYR A 99 -5.54 9.40 7.20
C TYR A 99 -6.01 10.49 8.17
N ARG A 100 -5.58 10.46 9.44
CA ARG A 100 -5.86 11.51 10.43
C ARG A 100 -5.29 12.87 10.04
N HIS A 101 -4.29 12.90 9.17
CA HIS A 101 -3.61 14.10 8.72
C HIS A 101 -4.08 14.58 7.34
N VAL A 102 -5.02 13.87 6.70
CA VAL A 102 -5.55 14.22 5.37
C VAL A 102 -6.35 15.52 5.40
N ASP A 103 -7.20 15.74 6.39
CA ASP A 103 -7.98 16.96 6.54
C ASP A 103 -7.19 17.99 7.36
N LEU A 104 -6.71 19.04 6.71
CA LEU A 104 -5.96 20.13 7.31
C LEU A 104 -6.87 21.25 7.85
N GLY A 105 -8.20 21.08 7.71
CA GLY A 105 -9.18 22.11 8.04
C GLY A 105 -9.39 23.12 6.92
N GLU A 106 -10.44 23.93 7.04
CA GLU A 106 -10.80 24.98 6.06
C GLU A 106 -10.94 24.47 4.60
N GLY A 107 -11.20 23.16 4.41
CA GLY A 107 -11.32 22.54 3.08
C GLY A 107 -9.99 22.25 2.40
N LEU A 108 -8.88 22.32 3.13
CA LEU A 108 -7.57 21.95 2.63
C LEU A 108 -7.34 20.46 2.87
N ILE A 109 -6.83 19.78 1.84
CA ILE A 109 -6.55 18.35 1.85
C ILE A 109 -5.05 18.12 1.64
N ASP A 110 -4.46 17.29 2.50
CA ASP A 110 -3.11 16.78 2.29
C ASP A 110 -3.17 15.57 1.34
N GLU A 111 -2.85 15.80 0.08
CA GLU A 111 -2.85 14.76 -0.96
C GLU A 111 -1.78 13.70 -0.68
N THR A 112 -0.66 14.08 -0.10
CA THR A 112 0.43 13.15 0.23
C THR A 112 -0.01 12.15 1.29
N GLU A 113 -0.58 12.63 2.38
CA GLU A 113 -1.10 11.79 3.45
C GLU A 113 -2.25 10.90 2.97
N TYR A 114 -3.10 11.42 2.08
CA TYR A 114 -4.16 10.64 1.45
C TYR A 114 -3.58 9.48 0.63
N GLN A 115 -2.59 9.73 -0.23
CA GLN A 115 -1.92 8.71 -1.04
C GLN A 115 -1.19 7.68 -0.18
N HIS A 116 -0.49 8.12 0.86
CA HIS A 116 0.22 7.23 1.79
C HIS A 116 -0.76 6.33 2.54
N SER A 117 -1.89 6.86 3.01
CA SER A 117 -2.92 6.07 3.68
C SER A 117 -3.55 5.03 2.75
N PHE A 118 -3.84 5.40 1.51
CA PHE A 118 -4.30 4.48 0.46
C PHE A 118 -3.27 3.39 0.17
N ALA A 119 -1.99 3.77 0.04
CA ALA A 119 -0.89 2.83 -0.18
C ALA A 119 -0.77 1.80 0.95
N ALA A 120 -0.95 2.21 2.20
CA ALA A 120 -0.95 1.31 3.36
C ALA A 120 -2.15 0.34 3.32
N ALA A 121 -3.34 0.81 2.92
CA ALA A 121 -4.51 -0.04 2.75
C ALA A 121 -4.30 -1.12 1.67
N LEU A 122 -3.69 -0.77 0.53
CA LEU A 122 -3.31 -1.73 -0.52
C LEU A 122 -2.30 -2.75 -0.01
N ALA A 123 -1.33 -2.34 0.81
CA ALA A 123 -0.35 -3.24 1.41
C ALA A 123 -1.00 -4.25 2.38
N ALA A 124 -2.06 -3.87 3.09
CA ALA A 124 -2.83 -4.79 3.92
C ALA A 124 -3.46 -5.92 3.10
N ARG A 125 -4.08 -5.60 1.97
CA ARG A 125 -4.64 -6.58 1.03
C ARG A 125 -3.58 -7.52 0.48
N ASP A 126 -2.45 -6.97 0.05
CA ASP A 126 -1.34 -7.75 -0.49
C ASP A 126 -0.77 -8.73 0.55
N ALA A 127 -0.60 -8.30 1.80
CA ALA A 127 -0.14 -9.15 2.89
C ALA A 127 -1.06 -10.36 3.12
N LEU A 128 -2.39 -10.16 3.07
CA LEU A 128 -3.34 -11.26 3.17
C LEU A 128 -3.26 -12.19 1.96
N ALA A 129 -3.16 -11.65 0.75
CA ALA A 129 -3.11 -12.43 -0.48
C ALA A 129 -1.86 -13.32 -0.55
N ARG A 130 -0.69 -12.78 -0.16
CA ARG A 130 0.57 -13.56 -0.12
C ARG A 130 0.50 -14.74 0.82
N ASP A 131 -0.21 -14.63 1.91
CA ASP A 131 -0.31 -15.67 2.94
C ASP A 131 -1.63 -16.47 2.87
N GLU A 132 -2.42 -16.28 1.80
CA GLU A 132 -3.73 -16.91 1.62
C GLU A 132 -3.73 -18.41 1.93
N ARG A 133 -2.76 -19.15 1.38
CA ARG A 133 -2.72 -20.62 1.53
C ARG A 133 -2.59 -21.03 3.00
N ARG A 134 -1.78 -20.33 3.79
CA ARG A 134 -1.62 -20.59 5.22
C ARG A 134 -2.88 -20.18 5.98
N LEU A 135 -3.34 -18.96 5.77
CA LEU A 135 -4.49 -18.40 6.48
C LEU A 135 -5.78 -19.21 6.23
N ARG A 136 -6.00 -19.67 5.01
CA ARG A 136 -7.14 -20.58 4.70
C ARG A 136 -7.03 -21.93 5.37
N ARG A 137 -5.83 -22.45 5.60
CA ARG A 137 -5.67 -23.69 6.39
C ARG A 137 -5.98 -23.48 7.87
N VAL A 138 -5.69 -22.29 8.40
CA VAL A 138 -6.05 -21.92 9.77
C VAL A 138 -7.57 -21.78 9.90
N ASN A 139 -8.16 -20.93 9.09
CA ASN A 139 -9.62 -20.72 9.06
C ASN A 139 -10.06 -20.08 7.73
N ALA A 140 -10.61 -20.89 6.81
CA ALA A 140 -11.00 -20.40 5.50
C ALA A 140 -12.15 -19.37 5.54
N ALA A 141 -13.07 -19.50 6.50
CA ALA A 141 -14.19 -18.57 6.64
C ALA A 141 -13.70 -17.22 7.18
N ALA A 142 -12.81 -17.22 8.18
CA ALA A 142 -12.21 -16.01 8.72
C ALA A 142 -11.35 -15.30 7.66
N TYR A 143 -10.61 -16.03 6.82
CA TYR A 143 -9.86 -15.45 5.71
C TYR A 143 -10.78 -14.74 4.71
N ALA A 144 -11.89 -15.38 4.32
CA ALA A 144 -12.85 -14.79 3.40
C ALA A 144 -13.51 -13.53 3.99
N GLU A 145 -13.81 -13.54 5.29
CA GLU A 145 -14.32 -12.38 6.02
C GLU A 145 -13.30 -11.25 6.04
N ALA A 146 -12.05 -11.52 6.48
CA ALA A 146 -10.99 -10.53 6.55
C ALA A 146 -10.70 -9.90 5.18
N SER A 147 -10.64 -10.71 4.11
CA SER A 147 -10.44 -10.22 2.75
C SER A 147 -11.55 -9.25 2.33
N ARG A 148 -12.81 -9.60 2.61
CA ARG A 148 -13.98 -8.76 2.31
C ARG A 148 -13.97 -7.44 3.06
N GLU A 149 -13.59 -7.46 4.36
CA GLU A 149 -13.52 -6.25 5.17
C GLU A 149 -12.35 -5.35 4.75
N VAL A 150 -11.21 -5.92 4.32
CA VAL A 150 -10.09 -5.16 3.75
C VAL A 150 -10.47 -4.52 2.42
N ASP A 151 -11.17 -5.24 1.53
CA ASP A 151 -11.64 -4.68 0.27
C ASP A 151 -12.65 -3.54 0.51
N ALA A 152 -13.56 -3.70 1.48
CA ALA A 152 -14.49 -2.64 1.90
C ALA A 152 -13.76 -1.43 2.51
N PHE A 153 -12.65 -1.65 3.21
CA PHE A 153 -11.81 -0.59 3.73
C PHE A 153 -11.16 0.21 2.58
N ILE A 154 -10.54 -0.48 1.62
CA ILE A 154 -9.91 0.15 0.45
C ILE A 154 -10.94 0.93 -0.38
N ALA A 155 -12.17 0.44 -0.49
CA ALA A 155 -13.24 1.11 -1.22
C ALA A 155 -13.67 2.46 -0.63
N LEU A 156 -13.20 2.83 0.57
CA LEU A 156 -13.41 4.16 1.15
C LEU A 156 -12.54 5.24 0.51
N TRP A 157 -11.50 4.87 -0.24
CA TRP A 157 -10.73 5.75 -1.13
C TRP A 157 -11.30 5.66 -2.54
N ASN A 158 -11.53 6.80 -3.17
CA ASN A 158 -11.99 6.85 -4.57
C ASN A 158 -10.81 6.70 -5.58
N GLY A 159 -9.77 6.01 -5.19
CA GLY A 159 -8.51 5.92 -5.92
C GLY A 159 -7.37 6.66 -5.19
N PRO A 160 -6.21 6.80 -5.84
CA PRO A 160 -5.04 7.44 -5.23
C PRO A 160 -5.13 8.96 -5.18
N ASP A 161 -6.00 9.59 -6.00
CA ASP A 161 -6.18 11.03 -6.02
C ASP A 161 -7.18 11.48 -4.95
N ALA A 162 -6.77 12.44 -4.14
CA ALA A 162 -7.62 12.96 -3.07
C ALA A 162 -8.82 13.73 -3.65
N PRO A 163 -10.07 13.32 -3.37
CA PRO A 163 -11.23 14.08 -3.79
C PRO A 163 -11.37 15.37 -2.95
N ALA A 164 -12.05 16.36 -3.49
CA ALA A 164 -12.33 17.61 -2.77
C ALA A 164 -13.04 17.41 -1.42
N THR A 165 -13.73 16.29 -1.26
CA THR A 165 -14.38 15.88 -0.01
C THR A 165 -14.01 14.42 0.25
N PRO A 166 -12.93 14.14 1.00
CA PRO A 166 -12.54 12.79 1.37
C PRO A 166 -13.57 12.13 2.28
N THR A 167 -13.52 10.81 2.34
CA THR A 167 -14.36 10.02 3.26
C THR A 167 -14.15 10.51 4.71
N PRO A 168 -15.21 10.74 5.49
CA PRO A 168 -15.06 11.18 6.88
C PRO A 168 -14.22 10.21 7.71
N LEU A 169 -13.26 10.72 8.49
CA LEU A 169 -12.36 9.93 9.33
C LEU A 169 -13.09 8.87 10.17
N GLY A 170 -14.27 9.23 10.72
CA GLY A 170 -15.07 8.29 11.50
C GLY A 170 -15.50 7.04 10.74
N GLN A 171 -15.69 7.12 9.42
CA GLN A 171 -16.01 5.96 8.58
C GLN A 171 -14.76 5.08 8.34
N ILE A 172 -13.60 5.71 8.13
CA ILE A 172 -12.32 5.01 8.01
C ILE A 172 -12.06 4.20 9.28
N LEU A 173 -12.12 4.82 10.46
CA LEU A 173 -11.89 4.18 11.75
C LEU A 173 -12.92 3.07 12.05
N ALA A 174 -14.18 3.28 11.70
CA ALA A 174 -15.22 2.28 11.89
C ALA A 174 -14.99 1.03 11.02
N GLN A 175 -14.58 1.23 9.76
CA GLN A 175 -14.29 0.11 8.87
C GLN A 175 -12.97 -0.57 9.24
N GLY A 176 -11.92 0.17 9.62
CA GLY A 176 -10.67 -0.39 10.11
C GLY A 176 -10.88 -1.28 11.34
N SER A 177 -11.75 -0.86 12.27
CA SER A 177 -12.11 -1.68 13.44
C SER A 177 -12.78 -3.01 13.04
N ARG A 178 -13.58 -3.04 11.97
CA ARG A 178 -14.16 -4.29 11.43
C ARG A 178 -13.07 -5.18 10.85
N VAL A 179 -12.13 -4.59 10.11
CA VAL A 179 -10.97 -5.33 9.58
C VAL A 179 -10.18 -5.95 10.73
N GLN A 180 -9.83 -5.19 11.76
CA GLN A 180 -9.07 -5.70 12.92
C GLN A 180 -9.80 -6.86 13.61
N LEU A 181 -11.11 -6.76 13.79
CA LEU A 181 -11.92 -7.82 14.34
C LEU A 181 -11.88 -9.10 13.47
N ALA A 182 -12.03 -8.95 12.15
CA ALA A 182 -11.99 -10.09 11.22
C ALA A 182 -10.60 -10.76 11.19
N LEU A 183 -9.50 -9.95 11.29
CA LEU A 183 -8.14 -10.46 11.32
C LEU A 183 -7.81 -11.22 12.62
N SER A 184 -8.45 -10.90 13.73
CA SER A 184 -8.13 -11.45 15.05
C SER A 184 -8.16 -12.98 15.10
N ALA A 185 -9.09 -13.61 14.37
CA ALA A 185 -9.24 -15.06 14.28
C ALA A 185 -8.11 -15.75 13.45
N LEU A 186 -7.32 -14.98 12.70
CA LEU A 186 -6.21 -15.46 11.87
C LEU A 186 -4.84 -15.20 12.51
N GLN A 187 -4.77 -14.28 13.46
CA GLN A 187 -3.52 -13.89 14.13
C GLN A 187 -3.11 -14.87 15.23
N THR A 188 -4.07 -15.60 15.83
CA THR A 188 -3.86 -16.49 16.97
C THR A 188 -3.54 -17.93 16.58
N GLY A 189 -3.49 -18.28 15.30
CA GLY A 189 -3.28 -19.63 14.77
C GLY A 189 -1.84 -19.90 14.29
N GLY A 190 -0.83 -19.48 15.05
CA GLY A 190 0.60 -19.74 14.79
C GLY A 190 1.25 -20.56 15.87
#